data_1e8d9eec1c63ab9f4e48fa027539da41
#
_entry.id   1e8d9eec1c63ab9f4e48fa027539da41
#
_cell.length_a   1.000
_cell.length_b   1.000
_cell.length_c   1.000
_cell.angle_alpha   90.00
_cell.angle_beta   90.00
_cell.angle_gamma   90.00
#
_symmetry.space_group_name_H-M   'P 1'
#
loop_
_entity.id
_entity.type
_entity.pdbx_description
1 polymer ?
#
loop_
_entity_poly.entity_id
_entity_poly.type
_entity_poly.pdbx_seq_one_letter_code
_entity_poly.pdbx_strand_id
1 'polypeptide(L)'
;MSEIEKETSNTFKLGEFEGPLDLLLFLIKKNEINIYDIPVAKITEQFMEYLDYAVTTDLGQLTDFYAMATDLLYIKSRMLLPIETTFDDEDLEDPRKGLVDKLIEYQKYKQLSVLMEQKEEEIEWSFERKKIQRVLPFEEEELWEKIDTWSLMKTFSNLVSSY
;
A
#
# COMPACT_ATOMS: atom_id res chain seq x y z
N MET A 1 9.00 -20.14 -45.44
CA MET A 1 9.67 -19.20 -44.51
C MET A 1 8.59 -18.65 -43.63
N SER A 2 8.43 -19.27 -42.49
CA SER A 2 7.40 -18.98 -41.52
C SER A 2 8.01 -18.08 -40.44
N GLU A 3 7.58 -16.84 -40.41
CA GLU A 3 7.82 -15.95 -39.28
C GLU A 3 7.02 -16.49 -38.09
N ILE A 4 7.74 -17.04 -37.13
CA ILE A 4 7.20 -17.46 -35.84
C ILE A 4 6.93 -16.16 -35.08
N GLU A 5 5.65 -15.84 -34.91
CA GLU A 5 5.19 -14.82 -33.99
C GLU A 5 5.77 -15.12 -32.59
N LYS A 6 6.64 -14.23 -32.16
CA LYS A 6 7.09 -14.21 -30.75
C LYS A 6 5.90 -13.85 -29.88
N GLU A 7 5.18 -14.87 -29.41
CA GLU A 7 4.40 -14.74 -28.21
C GLU A 7 5.32 -14.30 -27.08
N THR A 8 5.26 -13.03 -26.73
CA THR A 8 5.84 -12.53 -25.50
C THR A 8 5.03 -13.13 -24.35
N SER A 9 5.38 -14.33 -23.93
CA SER A 9 4.89 -14.87 -22.66
C SER A 9 5.40 -13.96 -21.55
N ASN A 10 4.56 -13.01 -21.18
CA ASN A 10 4.76 -12.17 -20.00
C ASN A 10 4.63 -13.08 -18.77
N THR A 11 5.75 -13.62 -18.32
CA THR A 11 5.84 -14.39 -17.08
C THR A 11 5.64 -13.41 -15.92
N PHE A 12 4.41 -13.30 -15.44
CA PHE A 12 4.09 -12.52 -14.26
C PHE A 12 4.62 -13.24 -13.01
N LYS A 13 5.43 -12.58 -12.22
CA LYS A 13 5.87 -13.09 -10.92
C LYS A 13 4.88 -12.66 -9.86
N LEU A 14 4.38 -13.61 -9.08
CA LEU A 14 3.36 -13.41 -8.05
C LEU A 14 3.77 -12.44 -6.93
N GLY A 15 5.04 -12.14 -6.77
CA GLY A 15 5.56 -11.23 -5.75
C GLY A 15 5.67 -9.77 -6.18
N GLU A 16 5.21 -9.40 -7.38
CA GLU A 16 5.37 -8.04 -7.90
C GLU A 16 4.21 -7.09 -7.56
N PHE A 17 3.04 -7.61 -7.16
CA PHE A 17 1.87 -6.79 -6.86
C PHE A 17 1.50 -6.84 -5.38
N GLU A 18 1.29 -5.67 -4.79
CA GLU A 18 0.91 -5.51 -3.38
C GLU A 18 -0.54 -5.91 -3.10
N GLY A 19 -1.35 -6.15 -4.17
CA GLY A 19 -2.74 -6.56 -4.04
C GLY A 19 -3.52 -6.48 -5.35
N PRO A 20 -4.82 -6.84 -5.33
CA PRO A 20 -5.64 -6.90 -6.53
C PRO A 20 -5.84 -5.55 -7.23
N LEU A 21 -5.91 -4.45 -6.47
CA LEU A 21 -6.01 -3.09 -7.05
C LEU A 21 -4.73 -2.69 -7.79
N ASP A 22 -3.56 -3.15 -7.30
CA ASP A 22 -2.29 -2.90 -7.97
C ASP A 22 -2.20 -3.62 -9.31
N LEU A 23 -2.62 -4.88 -9.33
CA LEU A 23 -2.73 -5.65 -10.57
C LEU A 23 -3.69 -4.99 -11.56
N LEU A 24 -4.87 -4.53 -11.10
CA LEU A 24 -5.83 -3.83 -11.96
C LEU A 24 -5.25 -2.54 -12.56
N LEU A 25 -4.56 -1.71 -11.75
CA LEU A 25 -3.88 -0.52 -12.26
C LEU A 25 -2.80 -0.84 -13.27
N PHE A 26 -2.05 -1.93 -13.06
CA PHE A 26 -1.06 -2.40 -14.02
C PHE A 26 -1.72 -2.81 -15.35
N LEU A 27 -2.83 -3.59 -15.30
CA LEU A 27 -3.55 -4.01 -16.49
C LEU A 27 -4.15 -2.82 -17.26
N ILE A 28 -4.71 -1.84 -16.53
CA ILE A 28 -5.24 -0.59 -17.10
C ILE A 28 -4.14 0.18 -17.83
N LYS A 29 -2.99 0.36 -17.19
CA LYS A 29 -1.83 1.05 -17.80
C LYS A 29 -1.27 0.27 -18.98
N LYS A 30 -1.11 -1.05 -18.87
CA LYS A 30 -0.59 -1.92 -19.95
C LYS A 30 -1.45 -1.87 -21.21
N ASN A 31 -2.77 -1.75 -21.04
CA ASN A 31 -3.71 -1.67 -22.16
C ASN A 31 -4.01 -0.24 -22.60
N GLU A 32 -3.37 0.78 -22.03
CA GLU A 32 -3.60 2.21 -22.30
C GLU A 32 -5.08 2.62 -22.13
N ILE A 33 -5.74 2.03 -21.13
CA ILE A 33 -7.16 2.22 -20.85
C ILE A 33 -7.36 3.44 -19.95
N ASN A 34 -8.44 4.19 -20.21
CA ASN A 34 -8.85 5.26 -19.32
C ASN A 34 -9.47 4.68 -18.04
N ILE A 35 -8.96 5.10 -16.88
CA ILE A 35 -9.43 4.65 -15.56
C ILE A 35 -10.91 5.02 -15.30
N TYR A 36 -11.44 6.04 -15.97
CA TYR A 36 -12.84 6.45 -15.84
C TYR A 36 -13.78 5.65 -16.74
N ASP A 37 -13.25 4.95 -17.74
CA ASP A 37 -14.04 4.13 -18.66
C ASP A 37 -13.37 2.80 -18.94
N ILE A 38 -13.44 1.94 -17.93
CA ILE A 38 -12.77 0.63 -17.96
C ILE A 38 -13.66 -0.36 -18.75
N PRO A 39 -13.13 -0.99 -19.81
CA PRO A 39 -13.80 -2.11 -20.48
C PRO A 39 -13.75 -3.36 -19.60
N VAL A 40 -14.72 -3.49 -18.69
CA VAL A 40 -14.73 -4.51 -17.63
C VAL A 40 -14.59 -5.93 -18.19
N ALA A 41 -15.22 -6.23 -19.33
CA ALA A 41 -15.12 -7.55 -19.94
C ALA A 41 -13.67 -7.96 -20.20
N LYS A 42 -12.88 -7.07 -20.85
CA LYS A 42 -11.48 -7.32 -21.19
C LYS A 42 -10.59 -7.40 -19.96
N ILE A 43 -10.76 -6.48 -19.00
CA ILE A 43 -9.96 -6.45 -17.77
C ILE A 43 -10.26 -7.67 -16.89
N THR A 44 -11.52 -8.08 -16.79
CA THR A 44 -11.88 -9.29 -16.03
C THR A 44 -11.21 -10.54 -16.61
N GLU A 45 -11.19 -10.71 -17.92
CA GLU A 45 -10.54 -11.86 -18.57
C GLU A 45 -9.04 -11.90 -18.26
N GLN A 46 -8.35 -10.78 -18.39
CA GLN A 46 -6.92 -10.70 -18.08
C GLN A 46 -6.63 -10.89 -16.58
N PHE A 47 -7.52 -10.41 -15.72
CA PHE A 47 -7.40 -10.60 -14.28
C PHE A 47 -7.56 -12.07 -13.89
N MET A 48 -8.54 -12.77 -14.48
CA MET A 48 -8.75 -14.19 -14.26
C MET A 48 -7.60 -15.04 -14.78
N GLU A 49 -7.07 -14.73 -15.96
CA GLU A 49 -5.89 -15.40 -16.53
C GLU A 49 -4.67 -15.26 -15.58
N TYR A 50 -4.46 -14.06 -15.01
CA TYR A 50 -3.43 -13.85 -14.01
C TYR A 50 -3.67 -14.69 -12.76
N LEU A 51 -4.91 -14.73 -12.26
CA LEU A 51 -5.29 -15.47 -11.07
C LEU A 51 -5.05 -16.99 -11.25
N ASP A 52 -5.42 -17.55 -12.39
CA ASP A 52 -5.20 -18.97 -12.71
C ASP A 52 -3.69 -19.31 -12.70
N TYR A 53 -2.87 -18.43 -13.21
CA TYR A 53 -1.42 -18.58 -13.15
C TYR A 53 -0.90 -18.47 -11.71
N ALA A 54 -1.46 -17.55 -10.93
CA ALA A 54 -1.11 -17.27 -9.55
C ALA A 54 -1.35 -18.47 -8.62
N VAL A 55 -2.48 -19.14 -8.77
CA VAL A 55 -2.88 -20.32 -7.97
C VAL A 55 -1.83 -21.43 -8.00
N THR A 56 -1.08 -21.54 -9.09
CA THR A 56 -0.04 -22.57 -9.22
C THR A 56 1.22 -22.28 -8.37
N THR A 57 1.37 -21.07 -7.86
CA THR A 57 2.64 -20.60 -7.28
C THR A 57 2.56 -20.32 -5.78
N ASP A 58 1.50 -19.69 -5.26
CA ASP A 58 1.36 -19.41 -3.81
C ASP A 58 -0.10 -19.23 -3.39
N LEU A 59 -0.56 -20.03 -2.44
CA LEU A 59 -1.96 -20.04 -1.96
C LEU A 59 -2.24 -19.06 -0.81
N GLY A 60 -1.20 -18.47 -0.21
CA GLY A 60 -1.34 -17.76 1.07
C GLY A 60 -2.01 -16.38 0.99
N GLN A 61 -1.89 -15.67 -0.13
CA GLN A 61 -2.35 -14.27 -0.28
C GLN A 61 -3.52 -14.10 -1.26
N LEU A 62 -4.14 -15.19 -1.70
CA LEU A 62 -5.11 -15.17 -2.81
C LEU A 62 -6.53 -14.74 -2.40
N THR A 63 -6.86 -14.64 -1.11
CA THR A 63 -8.22 -14.34 -0.65
C THR A 63 -8.75 -13.02 -1.21
N ASP A 64 -7.93 -11.95 -1.16
CA ASP A 64 -8.33 -10.63 -1.63
C ASP A 64 -8.45 -10.60 -3.17
N PHE A 65 -7.63 -11.38 -3.86
CA PHE A 65 -7.72 -11.53 -5.31
C PHE A 65 -9.00 -12.26 -5.73
N TYR A 66 -9.41 -13.30 -5.00
CA TYR A 66 -10.68 -13.99 -5.26
C TYR A 66 -11.89 -13.10 -4.98
N ALA A 67 -11.85 -12.30 -3.90
CA ALA A 67 -12.89 -11.32 -3.62
C ALA A 67 -13.02 -10.33 -4.77
N MET A 68 -11.90 -9.77 -5.25
CA MET A 68 -11.89 -8.85 -6.39
C MET A 68 -12.38 -9.53 -7.68
N ALA A 69 -12.00 -10.78 -7.94
CA ALA A 69 -12.49 -11.56 -9.09
C ALA A 69 -14.02 -11.67 -9.07
N THR A 70 -14.59 -11.92 -7.89
CA THR A 70 -16.04 -11.98 -7.70
C THR A 70 -16.71 -10.63 -8.00
N ASP A 71 -16.14 -9.54 -7.49
CA ASP A 71 -16.62 -8.17 -7.77
C ASP A 71 -16.58 -7.88 -9.27
N LEU A 72 -15.48 -8.22 -9.95
CA LEU A 72 -15.34 -8.02 -11.40
C LEU A 72 -16.36 -8.83 -12.22
N LEU A 73 -16.59 -10.10 -11.84
CA LEU A 73 -17.60 -10.95 -12.48
C LEU A 73 -19.01 -10.39 -12.27
N TYR A 74 -19.31 -9.89 -11.08
CA TYR A 74 -20.58 -9.24 -10.77
C TYR A 74 -20.80 -8.00 -11.64
N ILE A 75 -19.80 -7.10 -11.71
CA ILE A 75 -19.87 -5.89 -12.55
C ILE A 75 -20.03 -6.26 -14.03
N LYS A 76 -19.24 -7.24 -14.51
CA LYS A 76 -19.33 -7.75 -15.88
C LYS A 76 -20.72 -8.28 -16.18
N SER A 77 -21.33 -9.06 -15.29
CA SER A 77 -22.67 -9.60 -15.47
C SER A 77 -23.74 -8.51 -15.54
N ARG A 78 -23.67 -7.52 -14.65
CA ARG A 78 -24.61 -6.38 -14.66
C ARG A 78 -24.51 -5.54 -15.94
N MET A 79 -23.30 -5.37 -16.48
CA MET A 79 -23.10 -4.61 -17.72
C MET A 79 -23.53 -5.36 -18.98
N LEU A 80 -23.52 -6.69 -18.96
CA LEU A 80 -23.90 -7.50 -20.13
C LEU A 80 -25.40 -7.85 -20.15
N LEU A 81 -26.08 -7.76 -19.02
CA LEU A 81 -27.52 -8.00 -18.96
C LEU A 81 -28.25 -6.81 -19.61
N PRO A 82 -29.26 -7.07 -20.46
CA PRO A 82 -30.14 -6.02 -20.95
C PRO A 82 -30.84 -5.39 -19.75
N ILE A 83 -30.81 -4.06 -19.67
CA ILE A 83 -31.54 -3.29 -18.66
C ILE A 83 -33.02 -3.47 -18.97
N GLU A 84 -33.67 -4.43 -18.29
CA GLU A 84 -35.12 -4.39 -18.23
C GLU A 84 -35.49 -3.14 -17.43
N THR A 85 -36.15 -2.22 -18.07
CA THR A 85 -36.64 -0.97 -17.49
C THR A 85 -37.69 -1.28 -16.41
N THR A 86 -37.26 -1.77 -15.28
CA THR A 86 -38.03 -1.78 -14.05
C THR A 86 -37.86 -0.40 -13.41
N PHE A 87 -38.95 0.24 -13.08
CA PHE A 87 -39.09 1.65 -12.70
C PHE A 87 -38.46 2.06 -11.36
N ASP A 88 -37.39 1.44 -10.91
CA ASP A 88 -36.65 1.85 -9.73
C ASP A 88 -35.39 2.62 -10.14
N ASP A 89 -35.41 3.93 -9.87
CA ASP A 89 -34.31 4.87 -10.17
C ASP A 89 -32.95 4.49 -9.52
N GLU A 90 -32.92 3.55 -8.57
CA GLU A 90 -31.69 3.04 -7.94
C GLU A 90 -30.85 2.15 -8.86
N ASP A 91 -31.42 1.60 -9.93
CA ASP A 91 -30.72 0.71 -10.88
C ASP A 91 -29.94 1.42 -12.00
N LEU A 92 -30.00 2.76 -12.04
CA LEU A 92 -29.34 3.57 -13.10
C LEU A 92 -27.87 3.88 -12.80
N GLU A 93 -27.37 3.55 -11.62
CA GLU A 93 -25.99 3.86 -11.27
C GLU A 93 -25.01 2.90 -11.98
N ASP A 94 -23.96 3.45 -12.57
CA ASP A 94 -22.92 2.66 -13.24
C ASP A 94 -22.28 1.67 -12.23
N PRO A 95 -22.42 0.35 -12.45
CA PRO A 95 -21.92 -0.66 -11.52
C PRO A 95 -20.40 -0.62 -11.35
N ARG A 96 -19.67 0.08 -12.23
CA ARG A 96 -18.22 0.27 -12.16
C ARG A 96 -17.79 1.37 -11.18
N LYS A 97 -18.69 2.29 -10.81
CA LYS A 97 -18.35 3.49 -10.05
C LYS A 97 -17.56 3.19 -8.79
N GLY A 98 -18.02 2.25 -7.97
CA GLY A 98 -17.33 1.89 -6.74
C GLY A 98 -15.91 1.32 -6.97
N LEU A 99 -15.70 0.60 -8.07
CA LEU A 99 -14.38 0.09 -8.45
C LEU A 99 -13.47 1.23 -8.93
N VAL A 100 -13.99 2.12 -9.77
CA VAL A 100 -13.25 3.29 -10.28
C VAL A 100 -12.80 4.18 -9.14
N ASP A 101 -13.66 4.49 -8.18
CA ASP A 101 -13.33 5.31 -7.01
C ASP A 101 -12.19 4.69 -6.19
N LYS A 102 -12.27 3.38 -5.90
CA LYS A 102 -11.20 2.64 -5.22
C LYS A 102 -9.87 2.67 -5.98
N LEU A 103 -9.89 2.52 -7.30
CA LEU A 103 -8.70 2.56 -8.14
C LEU A 103 -8.05 3.94 -8.16
N ILE A 104 -8.84 5.01 -8.24
CA ILE A 104 -8.35 6.39 -8.21
C ILE A 104 -7.71 6.69 -6.85
N GLU A 105 -8.36 6.29 -5.77
CA GLU A 105 -7.86 6.48 -4.41
C GLU A 105 -6.54 5.72 -4.21
N TYR A 106 -6.49 4.45 -4.59
CA TYR A 106 -5.28 3.64 -4.51
C TYR A 106 -4.13 4.23 -5.34
N GLN A 107 -4.42 4.73 -6.55
CA GLN A 107 -3.42 5.38 -7.40
C GLN A 107 -2.82 6.62 -6.74
N LYS A 108 -3.64 7.43 -6.06
CA LYS A 108 -3.17 8.61 -5.30
C LYS A 108 -2.25 8.20 -4.15
N TYR A 109 -2.64 7.20 -3.36
CA TYR A 109 -1.81 6.70 -2.26
C TYR A 109 -0.49 6.10 -2.76
N LYS A 110 -0.51 5.34 -3.84
CA LYS A 110 0.70 4.80 -4.45
C LYS A 110 1.66 5.88 -4.93
N GLN A 111 1.14 6.95 -5.53
CA GLN A 111 1.98 8.11 -5.91
C GLN A 111 2.55 8.83 -4.70
N LEU A 112 1.76 8.98 -3.64
CA LEU A 112 2.21 9.59 -2.39
C LEU A 112 3.29 8.75 -1.71
N SER A 113 3.15 7.41 -1.68
CA SER A 113 4.15 6.50 -1.13
C SER A 113 5.51 6.65 -1.81
N VAL A 114 5.54 6.71 -3.15
CA VAL A 114 6.78 6.93 -3.91
C VAL A 114 7.41 8.29 -3.58
N LEU A 115 6.60 9.34 -3.41
CA LEU A 115 7.11 10.67 -3.01
C LEU A 115 7.66 10.66 -1.59
N MET A 116 7.05 9.92 -0.67
CA MET A 116 7.53 9.78 0.71
C MET A 116 8.85 9.02 0.75
N GLU A 117 8.98 7.93 0.00
CA GLU A 117 10.21 7.15 -0.15
C GLU A 117 11.38 8.02 -0.64
N GLN A 118 11.14 8.83 -1.69
CA GLN A 118 12.14 9.78 -2.19
C GLN A 118 12.55 10.82 -1.13
N LYS A 119 11.59 11.29 -0.32
CA LYS A 119 11.85 12.24 0.77
C LYS A 119 12.57 11.58 1.94
N GLU A 120 12.31 10.33 2.22
CA GLU A 120 13.01 9.56 3.24
C GLU A 120 14.48 9.38 2.87
N GLU A 121 14.80 9.02 1.62
CA GLU A 121 16.16 8.91 1.11
C GLU A 121 16.93 10.26 1.22
N GLU A 122 16.25 11.39 0.94
CA GLU A 122 16.86 12.71 1.10
C GLU A 122 17.18 13.08 2.57
N ILE A 123 16.38 12.58 3.53
CA ILE A 123 16.44 12.91 4.95
C ILE A 123 17.32 11.93 5.74
N GLU A 124 17.57 10.74 5.27
CA GLU A 124 18.28 9.66 5.98
C GLU A 124 19.66 10.08 6.51
N TRP A 125 20.26 11.13 5.92
CA TRP A 125 21.54 11.71 6.32
C TRP A 125 21.43 12.93 7.26
N SER A 126 20.21 13.44 7.57
CA SER A 126 20.03 14.63 8.40
C SER A 126 19.40 14.33 9.74
N PHE A 127 20.18 13.72 10.65
CA PHE A 127 19.84 13.69 12.07
C PHE A 127 20.09 15.05 12.69
N GLU A 128 19.05 15.87 12.80
CA GLU A 128 19.10 17.09 13.60
C GLU A 128 19.15 16.72 15.08
N ARG A 129 20.35 16.58 15.59
CA ARG A 129 20.57 16.44 17.03
C ARG A 129 20.24 17.77 17.68
N LYS A 130 19.00 17.95 18.15
CA LYS A 130 18.67 19.02 19.08
C LYS A 130 19.49 18.83 20.35
N LYS A 131 20.71 19.38 20.37
CA LYS A 131 21.50 19.53 21.59
C LYS A 131 20.80 20.53 22.49
N ILE A 132 19.81 20.08 23.25
CA ILE A 132 19.50 20.73 24.51
C ILE A 132 20.51 20.18 25.51
N GLN A 133 21.76 20.54 25.38
CA GLN A 133 22.69 20.42 26.47
C GLN A 133 22.29 21.55 27.41
N ARG A 134 21.52 21.23 28.43
CA ARG A 134 21.39 22.13 29.57
C ARG A 134 22.78 22.24 30.14
N VAL A 135 23.44 23.38 29.88
CA VAL A 135 24.62 23.77 30.62
C VAL A 135 24.14 23.94 32.04
N LEU A 136 24.40 22.97 32.88
CA LEU A 136 24.14 23.12 34.31
C LEU A 136 25.10 24.21 34.80
N PRO A 137 24.59 25.28 35.43
CA PRO A 137 25.41 26.40 35.89
C PRO A 137 26.07 26.01 37.23
N PHE A 138 26.90 25.01 37.19
CA PHE A 138 27.68 24.60 38.34
C PHE A 138 29.15 24.72 37.97
N GLU A 139 29.89 25.52 38.72
CA GLU A 139 31.36 25.46 38.71
C GLU A 139 31.75 24.10 39.32
N GLU A 140 32.51 23.30 38.57
CA GLU A 140 32.83 21.90 38.93
C GLU A 140 33.50 21.80 40.32
N GLU A 141 34.24 22.81 40.74
CA GLU A 141 34.95 22.81 42.02
C GLU A 141 34.02 22.90 43.25
N GLU A 142 32.89 23.66 43.16
CA GLU A 142 31.93 23.78 44.28
C GLU A 142 31.08 22.55 44.49
N LEU A 143 30.91 21.70 43.46
CA LEU A 143 30.12 20.48 43.56
C LEU A 143 30.78 19.39 44.37
N TRP A 144 32.10 19.25 44.22
CA TRP A 144 32.83 18.18 44.90
C TRP A 144 33.03 18.44 46.38
N GLU A 145 33.09 19.71 46.83
CA GLU A 145 33.18 20.05 48.26
C GLU A 145 31.90 19.80 49.05
N LYS A 146 30.72 19.78 48.37
CA LYS A 146 29.42 19.61 49.04
C LYS A 146 28.86 18.19 48.99
N ILE A 147 29.53 17.28 48.30
CA ILE A 147 29.07 15.88 48.18
C ILE A 147 29.63 15.07 49.34
N ASP A 148 28.78 14.88 50.35
CA ASP A 148 29.04 13.94 51.43
C ASP A 148 28.71 12.49 50.98
N THR A 149 29.58 11.56 51.30
CA THR A 149 29.45 10.12 51.00
C THR A 149 28.11 9.56 51.49
N TRP A 150 27.59 10.09 52.60
CA TRP A 150 26.31 9.70 53.17
C TRP A 150 25.13 10.13 52.29
N SER A 151 25.14 11.35 51.73
CA SER A 151 24.13 11.86 50.84
C SER A 151 24.08 11.09 49.52
N LEU A 152 25.22 10.66 49.00
CA LEU A 152 25.37 9.84 47.81
C LEU A 152 24.78 8.44 48.03
N MET A 153 25.05 7.83 49.17
CA MET A 153 24.51 6.51 49.51
C MET A 153 23.02 6.52 49.76
N LYS A 154 22.48 7.61 50.31
CA LYS A 154 21.02 7.82 50.52
C LYS A 154 20.26 8.00 49.18
N THR A 155 20.81 8.79 48.24
CA THR A 155 20.23 8.95 46.91
C THR A 155 20.27 7.67 46.10
N PHE A 156 21.35 6.91 46.20
CA PHE A 156 21.47 5.60 45.55
C PHE A 156 20.43 4.60 46.12
N SER A 157 20.29 4.54 47.46
CA SER A 157 19.29 3.69 48.11
C SER A 157 17.88 4.04 47.71
N ASN A 158 17.55 5.33 47.60
CA ASN A 158 16.24 5.79 47.15
C ASN A 158 15.96 5.44 45.67
N LEU A 159 16.97 5.54 44.79
CA LEU A 159 16.89 5.12 43.39
C LEU A 159 16.63 3.62 43.24
N VAL A 160 17.34 2.80 44.00
CA VAL A 160 17.15 1.33 43.99
C VAL A 160 15.80 0.92 44.54
N SER A 161 15.23 1.68 45.52
CA SER A 161 13.91 1.38 46.09
C SER A 161 12.73 1.83 45.23
N SER A 162 12.98 2.69 44.22
CA SER A 162 11.95 3.22 43.32
C SER A 162 11.82 2.43 42.01
N TYR A 163 12.71 1.44 41.83
CA TYR A 163 12.66 0.50 40.70
C TYR A 163 12.17 -0.88 41.18
#